data_74d606233f7f5a6ec7afde756e22dcf1
#
_entry.id   74d606233f7f5a6ec7afde756e22dcf1
#
_cell.length_a   1.000
_cell.length_b   1.000
_cell.length_c   1.000
_cell.angle_alpha   90.00
_cell.angle_beta   90.00
_cell.angle_gamma   90.00
#
_symmetry.space_group_name_H-M   'P 1'
#
loop_
_entity.id
_entity.type
_entity.pdbx_description
1 polymer ?
#
loop_
_entity_poly.entity_id
_entity_poly.type
_entity_poly.pdbx_seq_one_letter_code
_entity_poly.pdbx_strand_id
1 'polypeptide(L)'
;LFREHPYRNEVLSRIHRFRSTNEKGLFALAKDIARLTADSIDIAALQEIAAPPKGVKWGSLKSLEKVLATVCAPEEARHALTPLVGTYQLRLADAHLPGSELAEAMKLAGIDRSSPALHQGQTLIANCASAAMAIATLLERLTKSENDKGDKNG
;
A
#
# COMPACT_ATOMS: atom_id res chain seq x y z
N LEU A 1 -7.65 10.92 -4.84
CA LEU A 1 -6.51 9.99 -4.91
C LEU A 1 -6.90 8.54 -4.67
N PHE A 2 -7.87 8.29 -3.79
CA PHE A 2 -8.43 6.97 -3.54
C PHE A 2 -9.89 6.95 -3.95
N ARG A 3 -10.30 5.88 -4.65
CA ARG A 3 -11.68 5.63 -5.04
C ARG A 3 -12.26 4.48 -4.21
N GLU A 4 -13.58 4.44 -4.08
CA GLU A 4 -14.25 3.36 -3.40
C GLU A 4 -14.10 2.05 -4.20
N HIS A 5 -13.67 0.99 -3.51
CA HIS A 5 -13.57 -0.33 -4.14
C HIS A 5 -14.97 -0.95 -4.29
N PRO A 6 -15.35 -1.56 -5.43
CA PRO A 6 -16.68 -2.12 -5.67
C PRO A 6 -17.16 -3.11 -4.60
N TYR A 7 -16.23 -3.86 -4.00
CA TYR A 7 -16.50 -4.87 -2.98
C TYR A 7 -16.11 -4.42 -1.57
N ARG A 8 -16.06 -3.08 -1.30
CA ARG A 8 -15.59 -2.52 -0.02
C ARG A 8 -16.26 -3.15 1.19
N ASN A 9 -17.58 -3.20 1.21
CA ASN A 9 -18.35 -3.70 2.37
C ASN A 9 -18.09 -5.19 2.61
N GLU A 10 -17.98 -5.99 1.56
CA GLU A 10 -17.63 -7.41 1.65
C GLU A 10 -16.22 -7.61 2.20
N VAL A 11 -15.25 -6.85 1.71
CA VAL A 11 -13.86 -6.90 2.19
C VAL A 11 -13.77 -6.48 3.65
N LEU A 12 -14.41 -5.38 4.04
CA LEU A 12 -14.41 -4.90 5.43
C LEU A 12 -15.07 -5.91 6.39
N SER A 13 -16.13 -6.59 5.96
CA SER A 13 -16.80 -7.62 6.79
C SER A 13 -15.90 -8.83 7.06
N ARG A 14 -14.96 -9.14 6.17
CA ARG A 14 -13.99 -10.23 6.33
C ARG A 14 -12.79 -9.82 7.18
N ILE A 15 -12.30 -8.60 7.05
CA ILE A 15 -11.19 -8.06 7.84
C ILE A 15 -11.55 -8.02 9.32
N HIS A 16 -12.79 -7.66 9.68
CA HIS A 16 -13.24 -7.67 11.08
C HIS A 16 -13.25 -9.07 11.70
N ARG A 17 -13.37 -10.11 10.88
CA ARG A 17 -13.33 -11.51 11.31
C ARG A 17 -11.97 -12.11 10.98
N PHE A 18 -10.94 -11.57 11.57
CA PHE A 18 -9.58 -12.04 11.37
C PHE A 18 -9.45 -13.56 11.52
N ARG A 19 -9.03 -14.24 10.46
CA ARG A 19 -8.94 -15.70 10.38
C ARG A 19 -7.60 -16.21 9.86
N SER A 20 -6.52 -15.46 10.00
CA SER A 20 -5.19 -15.91 9.62
C SER A 20 -4.69 -16.99 10.59
N THR A 21 -5.26 -18.19 10.50
CA THR A 21 -4.86 -19.34 11.30
C THR A 21 -3.80 -20.20 10.62
N ASN A 22 -3.53 -19.93 9.35
CA ASN A 22 -2.53 -20.60 8.52
C ASN A 22 -2.06 -19.69 7.38
N GLU A 23 -1.12 -20.15 6.58
CA GLU A 23 -0.55 -19.43 5.46
C GLU A 23 -1.60 -18.99 4.41
N LYS A 24 -2.56 -19.85 4.07
CA LYS A 24 -3.67 -19.50 3.15
C LYS A 24 -4.53 -18.36 3.69
N GLY A 25 -4.79 -18.36 5.00
CA GLY A 25 -5.50 -17.28 5.66
C GLY A 25 -4.73 -15.97 5.63
N LEU A 26 -3.41 -16.00 5.78
CA LEU A 26 -2.54 -14.83 5.63
C LEU A 26 -2.59 -14.25 4.21
N PHE A 27 -2.51 -15.10 3.18
CA PHE A 27 -2.59 -14.63 1.78
C PHE A 27 -3.96 -14.08 1.43
N ALA A 28 -5.04 -14.69 1.93
CA ALA A 28 -6.40 -14.16 1.78
C ALA A 28 -6.54 -12.78 2.43
N LEU A 29 -5.97 -12.58 3.62
CA LEU A 29 -5.93 -11.30 4.30
C LEU A 29 -5.11 -10.26 3.51
N ALA A 30 -3.93 -10.63 3.01
CA ALA A 30 -3.11 -9.77 2.17
C ALA A 30 -3.86 -9.33 0.89
N LYS A 31 -4.60 -10.24 0.26
CA LYS A 31 -5.45 -9.95 -0.89
C LYS A 31 -6.55 -8.93 -0.57
N ASP A 32 -7.21 -9.08 0.57
CA ASP A 32 -8.27 -8.16 0.98
C ASP A 32 -7.70 -6.78 1.34
N ILE A 33 -6.55 -6.70 2.02
CA ILE A 33 -5.87 -5.43 2.29
C ILE A 33 -5.41 -4.76 0.99
N ALA A 34 -4.82 -5.51 0.05
CA ALA A 34 -4.38 -4.97 -1.24
C ALA A 34 -5.54 -4.37 -2.05
N ARG A 35 -6.74 -4.96 -1.99
CA ARG A 35 -7.96 -4.42 -2.62
C ARG A 35 -8.37 -3.08 -2.01
N LEU A 36 -8.29 -2.95 -0.69
CA LEU A 36 -8.64 -1.70 0.00
C LEU A 36 -7.57 -0.61 -0.14
N THR A 37 -6.35 -0.97 -0.47
CA THR A 37 -5.21 -0.05 -0.59
C THR A 37 -4.76 0.11 -2.04
N ALA A 38 -3.86 -0.73 -2.51
CA ALA A 38 -3.21 -0.61 -3.82
C ALA A 38 -4.20 -0.61 -5.01
N ASP A 39 -5.25 -1.45 -4.96
CA ASP A 39 -6.25 -1.53 -6.04
C ASP A 39 -7.28 -0.39 -5.99
N SER A 40 -7.39 0.32 -4.87
CA SER A 40 -8.26 1.49 -4.70
C SER A 40 -7.61 2.81 -5.08
N ILE A 41 -6.32 2.80 -5.46
CA ILE A 41 -5.60 4.00 -5.90
C ILE A 41 -6.07 4.40 -7.29
N ASP A 42 -6.41 5.67 -7.46
CA ASP A 42 -6.68 6.26 -8.76
C ASP A 42 -5.36 6.68 -9.43
N ILE A 43 -4.88 5.81 -10.32
CA ILE A 43 -3.60 6.01 -11.02
C ILE A 43 -3.66 7.25 -11.92
N ALA A 44 -4.79 7.51 -12.57
CA ALA A 44 -4.93 8.64 -13.47
C ALA A 44 -4.78 9.96 -12.71
N ALA A 45 -5.50 10.11 -11.59
CA ALA A 45 -5.39 11.29 -10.74
C ALA A 45 -3.97 11.49 -10.18
N LEU A 46 -3.25 10.41 -9.84
CA LEU A 46 -1.86 10.53 -9.40
C LEU A 46 -0.92 10.96 -10.53
N GLN A 47 -1.16 10.48 -11.75
CA GLN A 47 -0.32 10.79 -12.91
C GLN A 47 -0.56 12.21 -13.46
N GLU A 48 -1.66 12.86 -13.10
CA GLU A 48 -1.85 14.30 -13.30
C GLU A 48 -0.87 15.13 -12.45
N ILE A 49 -0.54 14.66 -11.24
CA ILE A 49 0.40 15.32 -10.32
C ILE A 49 1.85 14.97 -10.68
N ALA A 50 2.13 13.69 -10.94
CA ALA A 50 3.45 13.20 -11.29
C ALA A 50 3.36 12.18 -12.43
N ALA A 51 3.57 12.66 -13.66
CA ALA A 51 3.50 11.81 -14.85
C ALA A 51 4.72 10.89 -14.99
N PRO A 52 4.52 9.65 -15.48
CA PRO A 52 5.64 8.77 -15.80
C PRO A 52 6.44 9.30 -17.00
N PRO A 53 7.75 9.04 -17.08
CA PRO A 53 8.54 9.33 -18.27
C PRO A 53 7.97 8.61 -19.51
N LYS A 54 8.23 9.20 -20.70
CA LYS A 54 7.75 8.63 -21.97
C LYS A 54 8.21 7.17 -22.12
N GLY A 55 7.25 6.29 -22.37
CA GLY A 55 7.49 4.84 -22.54
C GLY A 55 7.57 4.04 -21.24
N VAL A 56 7.49 4.68 -20.06
CA VAL A 56 7.48 4.02 -18.75
C VAL A 56 6.04 3.91 -18.23
N LYS A 57 5.68 2.74 -17.72
CA LYS A 57 4.39 2.52 -17.05
C LYS A 57 4.60 2.35 -15.56
N TRP A 58 3.90 3.14 -14.76
CA TRP A 58 3.86 2.98 -13.32
C TRP A 58 2.55 2.33 -12.88
N GLY A 59 2.64 1.34 -11.99
CA GLY A 59 1.47 0.82 -11.27
C GLY A 59 1.05 1.77 -10.14
N SER A 60 -0.02 1.40 -9.43
CA SER A 60 -0.65 2.22 -8.39
C SER A 60 0.32 2.67 -7.28
N LEU A 61 1.02 1.74 -6.64
CA LEU A 61 1.97 2.04 -5.56
C LEU A 61 3.17 2.87 -6.07
N LYS A 62 3.63 2.62 -7.30
CA LYS A 62 4.73 3.41 -7.88
C LYS A 62 4.29 4.83 -8.23
N SER A 63 3.09 5.02 -8.74
CA SER A 63 2.52 6.35 -8.98
C SER A 63 2.40 7.12 -7.67
N LEU A 64 1.90 6.47 -6.60
CA LEU A 64 1.80 7.08 -5.28
C LEU A 64 3.18 7.44 -4.70
N GLU A 65 4.19 6.56 -4.82
CA GLU A 65 5.57 6.86 -4.41
C GLU A 65 6.10 8.13 -5.09
N LYS A 66 5.83 8.30 -6.38
CA LYS A 66 6.30 9.46 -7.13
C LYS A 66 5.60 10.75 -6.72
N VAL A 67 4.30 10.69 -6.43
CA VAL A 67 3.55 11.84 -5.90
C VAL A 67 4.07 12.22 -4.51
N LEU A 68 4.25 11.26 -3.61
CA LEU A 68 4.80 11.54 -2.28
C LEU A 68 6.21 12.13 -2.33
N ALA A 69 7.04 11.67 -3.26
CA ALA A 69 8.40 12.19 -3.47
C ALA A 69 8.44 13.66 -3.96
N THR A 70 7.30 14.28 -4.27
CA THR A 70 7.23 15.73 -4.54
C THR A 70 7.23 16.59 -3.26
N VAL A 71 6.92 15.99 -2.11
CA VAL A 71 6.79 16.68 -0.81
C VAL A 71 7.67 16.12 0.30
N CYS A 72 8.43 15.06 0.02
CA CYS A 72 9.40 14.47 0.95
C CYS A 72 10.58 13.84 0.18
N ALA A 73 11.60 13.39 0.92
CA ALA A 73 12.70 12.65 0.31
C ALA A 73 12.21 11.34 -0.35
N PRO A 74 12.76 10.93 -1.50
CA PRO A 74 12.35 9.69 -2.19
C PRO A 74 12.45 8.43 -1.31
N GLU A 75 13.40 8.40 -0.39
CA GLU A 75 13.58 7.31 0.58
C GLU A 75 12.46 7.29 1.61
N GLU A 76 12.00 8.45 2.08
CA GLU A 76 10.87 8.59 3.00
C GLU A 76 9.57 8.11 2.32
N ALA A 77 9.32 8.52 1.09
CA ALA A 77 8.18 8.06 0.29
C ALA A 77 8.20 6.53 0.12
N ARG A 78 9.36 5.97 -0.23
CA ARG A 78 9.52 4.52 -0.39
C ARG A 78 9.31 3.78 0.90
N HIS A 79 9.87 4.26 2.00
CA HIS A 79 9.73 3.65 3.33
C HIS A 79 8.26 3.60 3.77
N ALA A 80 7.52 4.70 3.58
CA ALA A 80 6.10 4.76 3.91
C ALA A 80 5.26 3.72 3.14
N LEU A 81 5.64 3.37 1.92
CA LEU A 81 4.92 2.41 1.07
C LEU A 81 5.38 0.96 1.22
N THR A 82 6.55 0.72 1.83
CA THR A 82 7.17 -0.62 1.90
C THR A 82 6.21 -1.71 2.40
N PRO A 83 5.43 -1.53 3.50
CA PRO A 83 4.50 -2.56 3.95
C PRO A 83 3.40 -2.86 2.94
N LEU A 84 2.90 -1.86 2.22
CA LEU A 84 1.89 -2.06 1.18
C LEU A 84 2.45 -2.77 -0.05
N VAL A 85 3.72 -2.52 -0.40
CA VAL A 85 4.41 -3.25 -1.49
C VAL A 85 4.54 -4.72 -1.14
N GLY A 86 4.99 -5.05 0.08
CA GLY A 86 5.07 -6.43 0.56
C GLY A 86 3.70 -7.12 0.57
N THR A 87 2.67 -6.43 1.06
CA THR A 87 1.29 -6.93 1.07
C THR A 87 0.76 -7.20 -0.35
N TYR A 88 1.05 -6.29 -1.28
CA TYR A 88 0.67 -6.47 -2.68
C TYR A 88 1.36 -7.68 -3.32
N GLN A 89 2.62 -7.93 -3.00
CA GLN A 89 3.33 -9.13 -3.44
C GLN A 89 2.76 -10.40 -2.80
N LEU A 90 2.45 -10.38 -1.49
CA LEU A 90 1.85 -11.53 -0.79
C LEU A 90 0.51 -11.96 -1.36
N ARG A 91 -0.30 -11.03 -1.91
CA ARG A 91 -1.57 -11.40 -2.57
C ARG A 91 -1.37 -12.34 -3.77
N LEU A 92 -0.19 -12.30 -4.39
CA LEU A 92 0.17 -13.14 -5.54
C LEU A 92 0.71 -14.51 -5.11
N ALA A 93 1.04 -14.69 -3.82
CA ALA A 93 1.62 -15.90 -3.29
C ALA A 93 0.70 -17.13 -3.39
N ASP A 94 -0.61 -16.92 -3.40
CA ASP A 94 -1.62 -17.98 -3.63
C ASP A 94 -1.52 -18.60 -5.05
N ALA A 95 -0.81 -17.95 -5.98
CA ALA A 95 -0.61 -18.36 -7.37
C ALA A 95 0.84 -18.79 -7.68
N HIS A 96 1.55 -19.40 -6.72
CA HIS A 96 2.88 -20.01 -6.91
C HIS A 96 4.09 -19.05 -6.94
N LEU A 97 4.24 -18.18 -5.94
CA LEU A 97 5.50 -17.47 -5.76
C LEU A 97 6.63 -18.45 -5.35
N PRO A 98 7.81 -18.37 -5.99
CA PRO A 98 9.00 -19.06 -5.49
C PRO A 98 9.30 -18.69 -4.03
N GLY A 99 9.83 -19.64 -3.26
CA GLY A 99 10.06 -19.43 -1.82
C GLY A 99 10.93 -18.22 -1.45
N SER A 100 11.83 -17.80 -2.35
CA SER A 100 12.65 -16.59 -2.19
C SER A 100 11.82 -15.31 -2.33
N GLU A 101 10.89 -15.26 -3.29
CA GLU A 101 10.01 -14.10 -3.50
C GLU A 101 9.01 -13.97 -2.37
N LEU A 102 8.50 -15.09 -1.84
CA LEU A 102 7.64 -15.10 -0.66
C LEU A 102 8.38 -14.55 0.58
N ALA A 103 9.63 -14.96 0.78
CA ALA A 103 10.43 -14.46 1.90
C ALA A 103 10.68 -12.95 1.81
N GLU A 104 10.97 -12.43 0.62
CA GLU A 104 11.14 -11.00 0.40
C GLU A 104 9.83 -10.22 0.58
N ALA A 105 8.70 -10.75 0.08
CA ALA A 105 7.39 -10.15 0.28
C ALA A 105 7.02 -10.06 1.77
N MET A 106 7.27 -11.10 2.56
CA MET A 106 7.05 -11.11 4.01
C MET A 106 7.95 -10.09 4.71
N LYS A 107 9.23 -10.01 4.33
CA LYS A 107 10.17 -9.02 4.86
C LYS A 107 9.71 -7.59 4.58
N LEU A 108 9.29 -7.29 3.36
CA LEU A 108 8.76 -5.97 2.98
C LEU A 108 7.47 -5.65 3.75
N ALA A 109 6.60 -6.63 3.97
CA ALA A 109 5.40 -6.47 4.80
C ALA A 109 5.72 -6.36 6.31
N GLY A 110 6.99 -6.53 6.71
CA GLY A 110 7.44 -6.50 8.10
C GLY A 110 6.99 -7.70 8.92
N ILE A 111 6.82 -8.87 8.28
CA ILE A 111 6.32 -10.09 8.92
C ILE A 111 7.50 -11.03 9.20
N ASP A 112 7.62 -11.44 10.46
CA ASP A 112 8.52 -12.54 10.83
C ASP A 112 7.89 -13.88 10.43
N ARG A 113 8.53 -14.58 9.47
CA ARG A 113 8.09 -15.87 8.97
C ARG A 113 8.09 -16.97 10.03
N SER A 114 8.90 -16.85 11.07
CA SER A 114 8.99 -17.82 12.16
C SER A 114 7.86 -17.69 13.18
N SER A 115 7.14 -16.57 13.18
CA SER A 115 6.05 -16.31 14.11
C SER A 115 4.78 -17.13 13.74
N PRO A 116 3.89 -17.41 14.71
CA PRO A 116 2.62 -18.07 14.44
C PRO A 116 1.76 -17.31 13.42
N ALA A 117 1.02 -18.01 12.57
CA ALA A 117 0.21 -17.40 11.49
C ALA A 117 -0.75 -16.32 11.98
N LEU A 118 -1.34 -16.50 13.16
CA LEU A 118 -2.20 -15.49 13.78
C LEU A 118 -1.43 -14.19 14.05
N HIS A 119 -0.24 -14.28 14.58
CA HIS A 119 0.61 -13.13 14.85
C HIS A 119 1.10 -12.46 13.54
N GLN A 120 1.45 -13.27 12.54
CA GLN A 120 1.82 -12.75 11.22
C GLN A 120 0.72 -11.87 10.62
N GLY A 121 -0.53 -12.31 10.69
CA GLY A 121 -1.64 -11.54 10.19
C GLY A 121 -1.98 -10.29 11.02
N GLN A 122 -1.84 -10.34 12.35
CA GLN A 122 -1.96 -9.15 13.21
C GLN A 122 -0.90 -8.12 12.85
N THR A 123 0.35 -8.54 12.67
CA THR A 123 1.48 -7.71 12.24
C THR A 123 1.22 -7.10 10.86
N LEU A 124 0.71 -7.88 9.91
CA LEU A 124 0.36 -7.40 8.59
C LEU A 124 -0.65 -6.24 8.64
N ILE A 125 -1.74 -6.41 9.39
CA ILE A 125 -2.76 -5.36 9.55
C ILE A 125 -2.15 -4.11 10.21
N ALA A 126 -1.40 -4.28 11.29
CA ALA A 126 -0.79 -3.17 12.02
C ALA A 126 0.19 -2.38 11.14
N ASN A 127 1.05 -3.06 10.40
CA ASN A 127 2.02 -2.42 9.50
C ASN A 127 1.33 -1.69 8.33
N CYS A 128 0.28 -2.28 7.75
CA CYS A 128 -0.50 -1.62 6.70
C CYS A 128 -1.25 -0.39 7.23
N ALA A 129 -1.81 -0.45 8.44
CA ALA A 129 -2.46 0.70 9.07
C ALA A 129 -1.44 1.81 9.35
N SER A 130 -0.26 1.49 9.88
CA SER A 130 0.82 2.46 10.09
C SER A 130 1.30 3.09 8.79
N ALA A 131 1.44 2.28 7.72
CA ALA A 131 1.78 2.79 6.39
C ALA A 131 0.72 3.75 5.86
N ALA A 132 -0.57 3.41 5.99
CA ALA A 132 -1.67 4.28 5.59
C ALA A 132 -1.66 5.62 6.34
N MET A 133 -1.38 5.63 7.63
CA MET A 133 -1.24 6.85 8.43
C MET A 133 -0.03 7.69 7.98
N ALA A 134 1.12 7.07 7.73
CA ALA A 134 2.30 7.78 7.24
C ALA A 134 2.02 8.41 5.86
N ILE A 135 1.39 7.69 4.95
CA ILE A 135 0.97 8.19 3.63
C ILE A 135 0.01 9.36 3.79
N ALA A 136 -1.00 9.26 4.65
CA ALA A 136 -1.95 10.35 4.92
C ALA A 136 -1.23 11.63 5.38
N THR A 137 -0.28 11.50 6.31
CA THR A 137 0.53 12.63 6.78
C THR A 137 1.34 13.29 5.65
N LEU A 138 1.91 12.50 4.74
CA LEU A 138 2.64 13.02 3.58
C LEU A 138 1.71 13.71 2.57
N LEU A 139 0.51 13.16 2.35
CA LEU A 139 -0.49 13.78 1.48
C LEU A 139 -1.01 15.11 2.04
N GLU A 140 -1.12 15.26 3.36
CA GLU A 140 -1.44 16.56 3.98
C GLU A 140 -0.38 17.63 3.71
N ARG A 141 0.89 17.24 3.60
CA ARG A 141 1.97 18.19 3.18
C ARG A 141 1.78 18.63 1.74
N LEU A 142 1.30 17.76 0.84
CA LEU A 142 1.01 18.07 -0.55
C LEU A 142 -0.06 19.17 -0.64
N THR A 143 -1.19 18.99 0.06
CA THR A 143 -2.29 19.97 0.03
C THR A 143 -1.91 21.32 0.61
N LYS A 144 -1.08 21.37 1.65
CA LYS A 144 -0.55 22.61 2.22
C LYS A 144 0.38 23.34 1.24
N SER A 145 1.26 22.61 0.57
CA SER A 145 2.19 23.16 -0.43
C SER A 145 1.48 23.76 -1.64
N GLU A 146 0.33 23.23 -2.03
CA GLU A 146 -0.49 23.78 -3.12
C GLU A 146 -1.19 25.06 -2.70
N ASN A 147 -1.74 25.12 -1.48
CA ASN A 147 -2.40 26.31 -0.94
C ASN A 147 -1.43 27.50 -0.80
N ASP A 148 -0.20 27.27 -0.33
CA ASP A 148 0.84 28.30 -0.20
C ASP A 148 1.30 28.88 -1.55
N LYS A 149 1.18 28.11 -2.63
CA LYS A 149 1.50 28.57 -3.99
C LYS A 149 0.35 29.38 -4.61
N GLY A 150 -0.89 29.06 -4.27
CA GLY A 150 -2.08 29.79 -4.73
C GLY A 150 -2.17 31.20 -4.15
N ASP A 151 -1.76 31.38 -2.90
CA ASP A 151 -1.83 32.66 -2.18
C ASP A 151 -0.72 33.68 -2.58
N LYS A 152 0.34 33.21 -3.26
CA LYS A 152 1.44 34.08 -3.75
C LYS A 152 1.23 34.60 -5.17
N ASN A 153 0.19 34.16 -5.88
CA ASN A 153 -0.12 34.56 -7.25
C ASN A 153 -1.44 35.36 -7.39
N GLY A 154 -2.04 35.75 -6.29
CA GLY A 154 -3.19 36.67 -6.20
C GLY A 154 -2.77 38.02 -5.68
#